data_9004167be784fd82e1bc01966aac8c60
#
_entry.id   9004167be784fd82e1bc01966aac8c60
#
_cell.length_a   1.000
_cell.length_b   1.000
_cell.length_c   1.000
_cell.angle_alpha   90.00
_cell.angle_beta   90.00
_cell.angle_gamma   90.00
#
_symmetry.space_group_name_H-M   'P 1'
#
loop_
_entity.id
_entity.type
_entity.pdbx_description
1 polymer ?
#
loop_
_entity_poly.entity_id
_entity_poly.type
_entity_poly.pdbx_seq_one_letter_code
_entity_poly.pdbx_strand_id
1 'polypeptide(L)'
;DIIHCNDWQSALTPLYYSCYYANKMGYENIKTVFTIHNIQYQGKYGDELLNDVLGIAPEYSNLIMYDGLVNFMKAGIECANKVTTVSPTYAKEILDPWYSYGLDPILKLEALRNFKRY
;
A
#
# COMPACT_ATOMS: atom_id res chain seq x y z
N ASP A 1 10.99 -14.98 -6.28
CA ASP A 1 10.84 -13.79 -7.10
C ASP A 1 10.30 -12.62 -6.28
N ILE A 2 10.53 -11.42 -6.77
CA ILE A 2 10.10 -10.19 -6.10
C ILE A 2 9.31 -9.35 -7.09
N ILE A 3 8.16 -8.85 -6.65
CA ILE A 3 7.41 -7.84 -7.39
C ILE A 3 7.68 -6.51 -6.68
N HIS A 4 8.30 -5.57 -7.39
CA HIS A 4 8.64 -4.27 -6.83
C HIS A 4 7.71 -3.21 -7.42
N CYS A 5 6.93 -2.57 -6.56
CA CYS A 5 5.95 -1.58 -6.95
C CYS A 5 6.38 -0.20 -6.47
N ASN A 6 6.06 0.82 -7.24
CA ASN A 6 6.48 2.19 -6.96
C ASN A 6 5.29 3.14 -7.04
N ASP A 7 5.01 3.84 -5.95
CA ASP A 7 3.98 4.86 -5.84
C ASP A 7 2.57 4.36 -6.13
N TRP A 8 1.61 5.26 -6.07
CA TRP A 8 0.21 4.88 -6.06
C TRP A 8 -0.24 4.16 -7.34
N GLN A 9 0.40 4.45 -8.47
CA GLN A 9 -0.01 3.87 -9.75
C GLN A 9 0.13 2.35 -9.79
N SER A 10 1.06 1.81 -9.02
CA SER A 10 1.27 0.36 -8.96
C SER A 10 0.85 -0.24 -7.62
N ALA A 11 0.24 0.55 -6.75
CA ALA A 11 -0.01 0.15 -5.37
C ALA A 11 -1.03 -0.98 -5.22
N LEU A 12 -1.89 -1.18 -6.21
CA LEU A 12 -2.86 -2.27 -6.16
C LEU A 12 -2.26 -3.64 -6.41
N THR A 13 -1.09 -3.70 -7.01
CA THR A 13 -0.45 -4.99 -7.29
C THR A 13 -0.23 -5.81 -6.01
N PRO A 14 0.31 -5.26 -4.92
CA PRO A 14 0.41 -6.02 -3.68
C PRO A 14 -0.95 -6.50 -3.16
N LEU A 15 -1.98 -5.68 -3.29
CA LEU A 15 -3.32 -6.06 -2.84
C LEU A 15 -3.85 -7.25 -3.65
N TYR A 16 -3.81 -7.14 -4.97
CA TYR A 16 -4.30 -8.22 -5.82
C TYR A 16 -3.51 -9.50 -5.59
N TYR A 17 -2.19 -9.39 -5.49
CA TYR A 17 -1.38 -10.57 -5.23
C TYR A 17 -1.77 -11.20 -3.89
N SER A 18 -1.79 -10.42 -2.84
CA SER A 18 -2.06 -10.91 -1.49
C SER A 18 -3.45 -11.54 -1.37
N CYS A 19 -4.46 -10.91 -1.97
CA CYS A 19 -5.84 -11.35 -1.80
C CYS A 19 -6.25 -12.46 -2.75
N TYR A 20 -5.69 -12.47 -3.97
CA TYR A 20 -6.23 -13.33 -5.02
C TYR A 20 -5.24 -14.30 -5.64
N TYR A 21 -3.93 -14.09 -5.46
CA TYR A 21 -2.94 -14.91 -6.16
C TYR A 21 -1.95 -15.62 -5.26
N ALA A 22 -1.74 -15.16 -4.03
CA ALA A 22 -0.66 -15.66 -3.18
C ALA A 22 -0.76 -17.16 -2.92
N ASN A 23 -1.98 -17.70 -2.91
CA ASN A 23 -2.20 -19.11 -2.62
C ASN A 23 -2.41 -19.96 -3.88
N LYS A 24 -2.25 -19.38 -5.06
CA LYS A 24 -2.42 -20.13 -6.30
C LYS A 24 -1.14 -20.81 -6.68
N MET A 25 -1.28 -22.02 -7.26
CA MET A 25 -0.13 -22.79 -7.70
C MET A 25 0.72 -22.00 -8.68
N GLY A 26 2.00 -21.96 -8.43
CA GLY A 26 2.94 -21.20 -9.25
C GLY A 26 3.20 -19.78 -8.78
N TYR A 27 2.42 -19.29 -7.79
CA TYR A 27 2.56 -17.91 -7.31
C TYR A 27 2.96 -17.82 -5.85
N GLU A 28 3.20 -18.95 -5.18
CA GLU A 28 3.30 -18.99 -3.72
C GLU A 28 4.52 -18.31 -3.14
N ASN A 29 5.61 -18.25 -3.86
CA ASN A 29 6.87 -17.78 -3.30
C ASN A 29 7.29 -16.41 -3.81
N ILE A 30 6.34 -15.55 -4.07
CA ILE A 30 6.62 -14.20 -4.53
C ILE A 30 6.51 -13.25 -3.36
N LYS A 31 7.48 -12.35 -3.23
CA LYS A 31 7.45 -11.29 -2.24
C LYS A 31 7.17 -9.96 -2.92
N THR A 32 6.47 -9.08 -2.22
CA THR A 32 6.15 -7.76 -2.77
C THR A 32 6.84 -6.68 -1.98
N VAL A 33 7.37 -5.69 -2.68
CA VAL A 33 8.01 -4.51 -2.10
C VAL A 33 7.32 -3.28 -2.67
N PHE A 34 6.93 -2.37 -1.81
CA PHE A 34 6.29 -1.12 -2.22
C PHE A 34 7.17 0.04 -1.80
N THR A 35 7.59 0.86 -2.77
CA THR A 35 8.46 2.01 -2.52
C THR A 35 7.67 3.29 -2.72
N ILE A 36 7.73 4.17 -1.73
CA ILE A 36 7.08 5.47 -1.76
C ILE A 36 8.10 6.52 -2.17
N HIS A 37 7.86 7.16 -3.31
CA HIS A 37 8.69 8.27 -3.77
C HIS A 37 8.04 9.61 -3.46
N ASN A 38 6.73 9.69 -3.55
CA ASN A 38 6.00 10.93 -3.30
C ASN A 38 4.67 10.65 -2.64
N ILE A 39 4.64 10.81 -1.31
CA ILE A 39 3.45 10.49 -0.52
C ILE A 39 2.30 11.49 -0.76
N GLN A 40 2.57 12.62 -1.37
CA GLN A 40 1.52 13.58 -1.68
C GLN A 40 0.48 13.01 -2.65
N TYR A 41 0.90 12.16 -3.57
CA TYR A 41 0.02 11.59 -4.58
C TYR A 41 -0.33 10.17 -4.17
N GLN A 42 -1.58 9.97 -3.74
CA GLN A 42 -2.00 8.72 -3.11
C GLN A 42 -3.00 7.90 -3.93
N GLY A 43 -3.58 8.49 -4.96
CA GLY A 43 -4.62 7.81 -5.74
C GLY A 43 -5.89 7.67 -4.95
N LYS A 44 -6.60 8.79 -4.73
CA LYS A 44 -7.84 8.83 -3.95
C LYS A 44 -9.04 8.92 -4.87
N TYR A 45 -10.02 8.06 -4.64
CA TYR A 45 -11.23 7.99 -5.47
C TYR A 45 -12.42 7.62 -4.61
N GLY A 46 -13.63 7.80 -5.15
CA GLY A 46 -14.85 7.40 -4.47
C GLY A 46 -14.95 5.88 -4.31
N ASP A 47 -15.77 5.45 -3.34
CA ASP A 47 -15.88 4.03 -3.01
C ASP A 47 -16.59 3.20 -4.08
N GLU A 48 -17.33 3.83 -4.98
CA GLU A 48 -17.98 3.11 -6.07
C GLU A 48 -16.95 2.40 -6.98
N LEU A 49 -15.69 2.85 -6.95
CA LEU A 49 -14.64 2.24 -7.75
C LEU A 49 -14.38 0.79 -7.35
N LEU A 50 -14.63 0.45 -6.09
CA LEU A 50 -14.31 -0.88 -5.57
C LEU A 50 -14.96 -1.99 -6.37
N ASN A 51 -16.26 -1.87 -6.62
CA ASN A 51 -17.02 -2.90 -7.29
C ASN A 51 -17.02 -2.72 -8.80
N ASP A 52 -17.23 -1.49 -9.24
CA ASP A 52 -17.47 -1.21 -10.66
C ASP A 52 -16.23 -1.33 -11.52
N VAL A 53 -15.07 -1.01 -10.95
CA VAL A 53 -13.82 -0.96 -11.73
C VAL A 53 -12.78 -1.93 -11.21
N LEU A 54 -12.56 -1.94 -9.90
CA LEU A 54 -11.45 -2.70 -9.32
C LEU A 54 -11.78 -4.16 -9.04
N GLY A 55 -13.06 -4.49 -8.89
CA GLY A 55 -13.48 -5.86 -8.63
C GLY A 55 -12.96 -6.38 -7.31
N ILE A 56 -12.86 -5.53 -6.29
CA ILE A 56 -12.37 -5.91 -4.98
C ILE A 56 -13.55 -6.34 -4.12
N ALA A 57 -13.48 -7.56 -3.59
CA ALA A 57 -14.55 -8.11 -2.76
C ALA A 57 -14.75 -7.28 -1.48
N PRO A 58 -15.98 -7.20 -0.96
CA PRO A 58 -16.24 -6.39 0.24
C PRO A 58 -15.40 -6.75 1.43
N GLU A 59 -15.03 -8.03 1.59
CA GLU A 59 -14.21 -8.45 2.72
C GLU A 59 -12.80 -7.87 2.69
N TYR A 60 -12.34 -7.38 1.55
CA TYR A 60 -11.02 -6.77 1.42
C TYR A 60 -11.06 -5.25 1.40
N SER A 61 -12.24 -4.64 1.55
CA SER A 61 -12.38 -3.20 1.43
C SER A 61 -11.54 -2.43 2.45
N ASN A 62 -11.34 -2.99 3.64
CA ASN A 62 -10.55 -2.34 4.68
C ASN A 62 -9.10 -2.11 4.27
N LEU A 63 -8.59 -2.89 3.34
CA LEU A 63 -7.20 -2.76 2.91
C LEU A 63 -6.97 -1.51 2.07
N ILE A 64 -8.00 -1.02 1.42
CA ILE A 64 -7.87 0.10 0.50
C ILE A 64 -8.65 1.34 0.93
N MET A 65 -9.70 1.18 1.76
CA MET A 65 -10.48 2.33 2.20
C MET A 65 -9.76 3.08 3.31
N TYR A 66 -9.71 4.39 3.20
CA TYR A 66 -9.12 5.24 4.21
C TYR A 66 -9.79 6.61 4.18
N ASP A 67 -10.24 7.05 5.35
CA ASP A 67 -10.84 8.38 5.51
C ASP A 67 -12.00 8.61 4.54
N GLY A 68 -12.82 7.58 4.32
CA GLY A 68 -14.01 7.66 3.50
C GLY A 68 -13.79 7.53 2.01
N LEU A 69 -12.56 7.33 1.57
CA LEU A 69 -12.22 7.22 0.16
C LEU A 69 -11.41 5.97 -0.12
N VAL A 70 -11.43 5.53 -1.37
CA VAL A 70 -10.46 4.56 -1.86
C VAL A 70 -9.10 5.25 -1.89
N ASN A 71 -8.09 4.63 -1.32
CA ASN A 71 -6.74 5.17 -1.29
C ASN A 71 -5.76 4.09 -1.75
N PHE A 72 -5.26 4.23 -2.96
CA PHE A 72 -4.40 3.23 -3.57
C PHE A 72 -3.10 3.05 -2.79
N MET A 73 -2.49 4.15 -2.35
CA MET A 73 -1.23 4.06 -1.62
C MET A 73 -1.41 3.32 -0.30
N LYS A 74 -2.54 3.52 0.38
CA LYS A 74 -2.81 2.76 1.60
C LYS A 74 -2.83 1.27 1.32
N ALA A 75 -3.43 0.86 0.20
CA ALA A 75 -3.47 -0.56 -0.16
C ALA A 75 -2.06 -1.11 -0.35
N GLY A 76 -1.19 -0.37 -1.01
CA GLY A 76 0.20 -0.80 -1.19
C GLY A 76 0.92 -0.96 0.13
N ILE A 77 0.75 0.00 1.04
CA ILE A 77 1.39 -0.04 2.36
C ILE A 77 0.88 -1.23 3.17
N GLU A 78 -0.43 -1.45 3.16
CA GLU A 78 -1.04 -2.53 3.95
C GLU A 78 -0.67 -3.92 3.43
N CYS A 79 -0.59 -4.08 2.12
CA CYS A 79 -0.53 -5.41 1.52
C CYS A 79 0.87 -5.87 1.10
N ALA A 80 1.82 -4.95 0.95
CA ALA A 80 3.18 -5.34 0.55
C ALA A 80 3.90 -6.03 1.71
N ASN A 81 4.78 -6.95 1.38
CA ASN A 81 5.61 -7.59 2.38
C ASN A 81 6.58 -6.60 3.01
N LYS A 82 7.05 -5.62 2.23
CA LYS A 82 7.97 -4.61 2.73
C LYS A 82 7.66 -3.27 2.10
N VAL A 83 7.71 -2.22 2.92
CA VAL A 83 7.49 -0.84 2.46
C VAL A 83 8.80 -0.10 2.64
N THR A 84 9.24 0.60 1.60
CA THR A 84 10.49 1.35 1.62
C THR A 84 10.27 2.77 1.10
N THR A 85 11.26 3.62 1.30
CA THR A 85 11.28 4.96 0.72
C THR A 85 12.64 5.21 0.11
N VAL A 86 12.82 6.41 -0.46
CA VAL A 86 14.02 6.72 -1.23
C VAL A 86 15.20 7.16 -0.37
N SER A 87 14.98 7.50 0.91
CA SER A 87 16.09 7.93 1.77
C SER A 87 15.74 7.77 3.24
N PRO A 88 16.76 7.69 4.13
CA PRO A 88 16.50 7.64 5.58
C PRO A 88 15.74 8.85 6.09
N THR A 89 16.07 10.02 5.59
CA THR A 89 15.40 11.26 5.99
C THR A 89 13.93 11.21 5.64
N TYR A 90 13.60 10.80 4.42
CA TYR A 90 12.23 10.73 3.98
C TYR A 90 11.44 9.67 4.78
N ALA A 91 12.07 8.56 5.11
CA ALA A 91 11.43 7.53 5.92
C ALA A 91 10.98 8.07 7.27
N LYS A 92 11.72 8.99 7.85
CA LYS A 92 11.33 9.64 9.10
C LYS A 92 10.27 10.71 8.88
N GLU A 93 10.41 11.49 7.82
CA GLU A 93 9.49 12.59 7.54
C GLU A 93 8.07 12.11 7.34
N ILE A 94 7.88 11.05 6.58
CA ILE A 94 6.52 10.59 6.27
C ILE A 94 5.81 9.96 7.46
N LEU A 95 6.50 9.76 8.58
CA LEU A 95 5.85 9.36 9.82
C LEU A 95 5.29 10.55 10.59
N ASP A 96 5.67 11.76 10.21
CA ASP A 96 5.25 12.99 10.87
C ASP A 96 3.95 13.47 10.23
N PRO A 97 2.92 13.80 11.02
CA PRO A 97 1.65 14.28 10.46
C PRO A 97 1.78 15.45 9.49
N TRP A 98 2.80 16.28 9.68
CA TRP A 98 3.02 17.44 8.81
C TRP A 98 3.40 17.04 7.39
N TYR A 99 4.14 15.93 7.24
CA TYR A 99 4.66 15.50 5.94
C TYR A 99 3.94 14.31 5.35
N SER A 100 3.06 13.66 6.11
CA SER A 100 2.48 12.37 5.72
C SER A 100 1.29 12.49 4.77
N TYR A 101 0.74 13.68 4.62
CA TYR A 101 -0.52 13.90 3.89
C TYR A 101 -1.63 12.95 4.37
N GLY A 102 -1.68 12.73 5.69
CA GLY A 102 -2.74 11.97 6.33
C GLY A 102 -2.46 10.49 6.50
N LEU A 103 -1.37 9.98 5.97
CA LEU A 103 -1.07 8.54 6.06
C LEU A 103 -0.20 8.16 7.24
N ASP A 104 0.16 9.09 8.12
CA ASP A 104 1.02 8.76 9.26
C ASP A 104 0.47 7.66 10.16
N PRO A 105 -0.85 7.55 10.43
CA PRO A 105 -1.32 6.43 11.25
C PRO A 105 -1.05 5.08 10.61
N ILE A 106 -1.23 4.98 9.31
CA ILE A 106 -1.00 3.73 8.58
C ILE A 106 0.48 3.39 8.54
N LEU A 107 1.33 4.39 8.29
CA LEU A 107 2.77 4.18 8.24
C LEU A 107 3.36 3.84 9.60
N LYS A 108 2.82 4.42 10.67
CA LYS A 108 3.27 4.07 12.02
C LYS A 108 2.93 2.64 12.39
N LEU A 109 1.76 2.16 11.99
CA LEU A 109 1.42 0.75 12.20
C LEU A 109 2.35 -0.15 11.42
N GLU A 110 2.66 0.20 10.19
CA GLU A 110 3.58 -0.58 9.37
C GLU A 110 4.97 -0.60 9.99
N ALA A 111 5.43 0.52 10.54
CA ALA A 111 6.72 0.59 11.20
C ALA A 111 6.80 -0.33 12.40
N LEU A 112 5.71 -0.45 13.15
CA LEU A 112 5.67 -1.34 14.30
C LEU A 112 5.72 -2.80 13.89
N ARG A 113 5.15 -3.13 12.72
CA ARG A 113 5.12 -4.51 12.26
C ARG A 113 6.40 -4.91 11.56
N ASN A 114 6.74 -4.21 10.48
CA ASN A 114 7.78 -4.66 9.58
C ASN A 114 8.68 -3.59 9.03
N PHE A 115 8.31 -2.33 9.15
CA PHE A 115 9.01 -1.27 8.48
C PHE A 115 10.41 -1.18 9.03
N LYS A 116 11.42 -1.44 8.21
CA LYS A 116 12.76 -1.42 8.71
C LYS A 116 13.48 -0.18 8.36
N ARG A 117 13.14 0.54 7.56
CA ARG A 117 13.80 1.64 7.09
C ARG A 117 14.18 1.29 5.70
N TYR A 118 14.38 1.97 4.91
CA TYR A 118 14.68 1.76 3.61
C TYR A 118 15.91 1.14 3.26
#